data_73a608f116051e094a03997f7fb9274c
#
_entry.id   73a608f116051e094a03997f7fb9274c
#
_cell.length_a   1.000
_cell.length_b   1.000
_cell.length_c   1.000
_cell.angle_alpha   90.00
_cell.angle_beta   90.00
_cell.angle_gamma   90.00
#
_symmetry.space_group_name_H-M   'P 1'
#
loop_
_entity.id
_entity.type
_entity.pdbx_description
1 polymer ?
#
loop_
_entity_poly.entity_id
_entity_poly.type
_entity_poly.pdbx_seq_one_letter_code
_entity_poly.pdbx_strand_id
1 'polypeptide(L)'
;GIKGKGSVEISGGEVNVTTTEGDGIKSDECVVTQDTCSAAVEGKGIVAILGGKVTVKAGDDGIYGYSAVIISDSAEVPTIKVTAGTGTPNTSAGSGGMGGMGGPGGNWGWNGNNNNTSTSTTDDSSLKGIKSAILVYVEAGNLDVSSEHDSFHSNKKVHFNGGNIT
;
A
#
# COMPACT_ATOMS: atom_id res chain seq x y z
N GLY A 1 7.67 10.38 -2.69
CA GLY A 1 6.43 10.04 -3.37
C GLY A 1 5.52 11.25 -3.61
N ILE A 2 4.44 11.02 -4.29
CA ILE A 2 3.37 12.01 -4.50
C ILE A 2 2.26 11.72 -3.50
N LYS A 3 1.88 12.72 -2.70
CA LYS A 3 0.79 12.59 -1.75
C LYS A 3 -0.22 13.72 -1.92
N GLY A 4 -1.46 13.37 -2.23
CA GLY A 4 -2.63 14.25 -2.16
C GLY A 4 -3.47 13.88 -0.94
N LYS A 5 -3.80 14.84 -0.07
CA LYS A 5 -4.66 14.54 1.09
C LYS A 5 -6.06 14.12 0.63
N GLY A 6 -6.70 14.92 -0.21
CA GLY A 6 -8.04 14.63 -0.73
C GLY A 6 -8.01 13.67 -1.91
N SER A 7 -7.29 14.03 -2.96
CA SER A 7 -7.15 13.21 -4.17
C SER A 7 -5.83 13.47 -4.89
N VAL A 8 -5.45 12.54 -5.75
CA VAL A 8 -4.41 12.71 -6.77
C VAL A 8 -5.04 12.38 -8.11
N GLU A 9 -4.88 13.28 -9.10
CA GLU A 9 -5.33 13.05 -10.46
C GLU A 9 -4.15 13.26 -11.43
N ILE A 10 -3.99 12.33 -12.36
CA ILE A 10 -3.00 12.37 -13.44
C ILE A 10 -3.77 12.20 -14.75
N SER A 11 -3.88 13.27 -15.52
CA SER A 11 -4.63 13.30 -16.78
C SER A 11 -3.76 13.20 -18.03
N GLY A 12 -2.42 13.23 -17.86
CA GLY A 12 -1.49 13.13 -18.98
C GLY A 12 -0.05 13.43 -18.59
N GLY A 13 0.83 13.46 -19.57
CA GLY A 13 2.24 13.75 -19.39
C GLY A 13 3.07 12.54 -18.98
N GLU A 14 4.32 12.78 -18.54
CA GLU A 14 5.21 11.74 -18.05
C GLU A 14 5.54 11.98 -16.56
N VAL A 15 5.15 11.03 -15.72
CA VAL A 15 5.32 11.08 -14.27
C VAL A 15 6.23 9.94 -13.84
N ASN A 16 7.39 10.26 -13.28
CA ASN A 16 8.35 9.30 -12.75
C ASN A 16 8.51 9.51 -11.24
N VAL A 17 8.17 8.49 -10.46
CA VAL A 17 8.23 8.51 -9.00
C VAL A 17 9.16 7.41 -8.50
N THR A 18 10.09 7.77 -7.62
CA THR A 18 10.93 6.80 -6.92
C THR A 18 10.93 7.14 -5.43
N THR A 19 10.62 6.16 -4.60
CA THR A 19 10.73 6.23 -3.14
C THR A 19 11.52 5.03 -2.64
N THR A 20 12.37 5.25 -1.65
CA THR A 20 13.11 4.17 -0.96
C THR A 20 12.30 3.60 0.19
N GLU A 21 11.42 4.41 0.75
CA GLU A 21 10.51 4.06 1.85
C GLU A 21 9.15 4.69 1.58
N GLY A 22 8.08 4.00 1.96
CA GLY A 22 6.70 4.46 1.81
C GLY A 22 6.17 4.38 0.38
N ASP A 23 4.94 4.87 0.23
CA ASP A 23 4.17 4.76 -1.01
C ASP A 23 4.70 5.66 -2.12
N GLY A 24 4.56 5.20 -3.35
CA GLY A 24 4.90 5.99 -4.53
C GLY A 24 3.92 7.12 -4.78
N ILE A 25 2.65 6.79 -5.00
CA ILE A 25 1.55 7.76 -5.19
C ILE A 25 0.44 7.42 -4.20
N LYS A 26 0.01 8.41 -3.40
CA LYS A 26 -0.93 8.17 -2.30
C LYS A 26 -2.01 9.22 -2.16
N SER A 27 -3.22 8.76 -1.84
CA SER A 27 -4.31 9.58 -1.30
C SER A 27 -5.04 8.80 -0.22
N ASP A 28 -4.97 9.27 1.04
CA ASP A 28 -5.37 8.48 2.20
C ASP A 28 -6.42 9.17 3.09
N GLU A 29 -7.14 10.19 2.57
CA GLU A 29 -8.17 10.83 3.37
C GLU A 29 -9.37 9.91 3.61
N CYS A 30 -9.71 9.75 4.88
CA CYS A 30 -10.77 8.89 5.35
C CYS A 30 -11.40 9.48 6.62
N VAL A 31 -12.54 8.94 7.03
CA VAL A 31 -13.08 9.19 8.36
C VAL A 31 -12.27 8.37 9.36
N VAL A 32 -11.66 9.04 10.33
CA VAL A 32 -10.85 8.40 11.38
C VAL A 32 -11.70 8.17 12.61
N THR A 33 -11.72 6.94 13.11
CA THR A 33 -12.35 6.57 14.38
C THR A 33 -11.36 5.70 15.17
N GLN A 34 -11.04 6.10 16.39
CA GLN A 34 -10.06 5.41 17.23
C GLN A 34 -8.71 5.18 16.49
N ASP A 35 -8.18 6.26 15.89
CA ASP A 35 -6.91 6.30 15.15
C ASP A 35 -6.84 5.36 13.91
N THR A 36 -7.98 4.82 13.48
CA THR A 36 -8.07 3.99 12.29
C THR A 36 -9.04 4.57 11.27
N CYS A 37 -8.74 4.39 9.98
CA CYS A 37 -9.66 4.72 8.90
C CYS A 37 -10.88 3.80 8.94
N SER A 38 -12.07 4.36 9.17
CA SER A 38 -13.31 3.60 9.32
C SER A 38 -14.26 3.71 8.11
N ALA A 39 -14.22 4.82 7.39
CA ALA A 39 -15.09 5.05 6.24
C ALA A 39 -14.45 6.00 5.22
N ALA A 40 -14.92 5.91 3.98
CA ALA A 40 -14.56 6.87 2.93
C ALA A 40 -15.18 8.24 3.22
N VAL A 41 -14.47 9.29 2.81
CA VAL A 41 -15.02 10.64 2.67
C VAL A 41 -15.35 10.83 1.19
N GLU A 42 -16.54 11.35 0.89
CA GLU A 42 -17.01 11.55 -0.48
C GLU A 42 -15.99 12.40 -1.29
N GLY A 43 -15.64 11.92 -2.47
CA GLY A 43 -14.70 12.58 -3.37
C GLY A 43 -13.25 12.61 -2.89
N LYS A 44 -12.91 11.90 -1.82
CA LYS A 44 -11.58 11.91 -1.23
C LYS A 44 -10.98 10.52 -1.08
N GLY A 45 -9.67 10.48 -0.82
CA GLY A 45 -8.94 9.22 -0.75
C GLY A 45 -8.85 8.52 -2.11
N ILE A 46 -8.84 9.29 -3.21
CA ILE A 46 -8.88 8.77 -4.58
C ILE A 46 -7.53 9.06 -5.27
N VAL A 47 -7.00 8.05 -5.94
CA VAL A 47 -5.98 8.23 -6.97
C VAL A 47 -6.60 7.89 -8.32
N ALA A 48 -6.68 8.87 -9.23
CA ALA A 48 -7.20 8.71 -10.58
C ALA A 48 -6.07 8.90 -11.60
N ILE A 49 -5.86 7.92 -12.47
CA ILE A 49 -4.94 8.00 -13.60
C ILE A 49 -5.78 7.89 -14.87
N LEU A 50 -5.94 9.03 -15.53
CA LEU A 50 -6.84 9.23 -16.66
C LEU A 50 -6.10 9.32 -17.99
N GLY A 51 -4.77 9.27 -17.93
CA GLY A 51 -3.90 9.34 -19.10
C GLY A 51 -2.44 9.46 -18.70
N GLY A 52 -1.59 9.58 -19.70
CA GLY A 52 -0.14 9.78 -19.56
C GLY A 52 0.68 8.50 -19.37
N LYS A 53 1.96 8.72 -19.14
CA LYS A 53 2.92 7.67 -18.82
C LYS A 53 3.37 7.80 -17.37
N VAL A 54 3.03 6.83 -16.55
CA VAL A 54 3.31 6.83 -15.12
C VAL A 54 4.25 5.68 -14.77
N THR A 55 5.41 6.02 -14.21
CA THR A 55 6.37 5.03 -13.73
C THR A 55 6.59 5.22 -12.23
N VAL A 56 6.32 4.17 -11.46
CA VAL A 56 6.45 4.18 -10.00
C VAL A 56 7.40 3.08 -9.57
N LYS A 57 8.40 3.45 -8.75
CA LYS A 57 9.21 2.52 -7.96
C LYS A 57 9.05 2.90 -6.51
N ALA A 58 8.47 2.03 -5.71
CA ALA A 58 8.15 2.32 -4.31
C ALA A 58 8.78 1.29 -3.36
N GLY A 59 9.21 1.78 -2.21
CA GLY A 59 9.70 0.92 -1.13
C GLY A 59 8.56 0.22 -0.38
N ASP A 60 7.35 0.77 -0.42
CA ASP A 60 6.12 0.21 0.14
C ASP A 60 5.09 0.03 -0.98
N ASP A 61 3.86 0.51 -0.84
CA ASP A 61 2.84 0.39 -1.88
C ASP A 61 3.16 1.29 -3.09
N GLY A 62 2.97 0.78 -4.30
CA GLY A 62 3.21 1.56 -5.51
C GLY A 62 2.22 2.71 -5.64
N ILE A 63 0.93 2.39 -5.72
CA ILE A 63 -0.18 3.35 -5.83
C ILE A 63 -1.24 2.98 -4.80
N TYR A 64 -1.57 3.93 -3.91
CA TYR A 64 -2.56 3.74 -2.87
C TYR A 64 -3.64 4.82 -2.86
N GLY A 65 -4.90 4.43 -3.01
CA GLY A 65 -6.06 5.28 -2.76
C GLY A 65 -6.97 4.66 -1.71
N TYR A 66 -7.24 5.35 -0.59
CA TYR A 66 -8.10 4.78 0.44
C TYR A 66 -9.49 4.41 -0.10
N SER A 67 -10.16 5.36 -0.74
CA SER A 67 -11.49 5.12 -1.31
C SER A 67 -11.43 4.40 -2.64
N ALA A 68 -10.53 4.84 -3.53
CA ALA A 68 -10.40 4.20 -4.83
C ALA A 68 -9.04 4.46 -5.49
N VAL A 69 -8.60 3.50 -6.30
CA VAL A 69 -7.69 3.73 -7.43
C VAL A 69 -8.48 3.50 -8.71
N ILE A 70 -8.53 4.51 -9.57
CA ILE A 70 -9.27 4.52 -10.84
C ILE A 70 -8.27 4.70 -11.97
N ILE A 71 -8.28 3.80 -12.94
CA ILE A 71 -7.46 3.87 -14.13
C ILE A 71 -8.39 3.80 -15.34
N SER A 72 -8.42 4.86 -16.15
CA SER A 72 -9.26 4.95 -17.34
C SER A 72 -8.56 5.75 -18.44
N ASP A 73 -9.12 5.75 -19.63
CA ASP A 73 -8.66 6.48 -20.81
C ASP A 73 -9.47 7.75 -21.09
N SER A 74 -10.06 8.33 -20.04
CA SER A 74 -10.92 9.52 -20.22
C SER A 74 -10.19 10.74 -20.76
N ALA A 75 -8.87 10.83 -20.61
CA ALA A 75 -8.02 11.82 -21.26
C ALA A 75 -7.22 11.20 -22.42
N GLU A 76 -6.51 10.13 -22.16
CA GLU A 76 -5.76 9.32 -23.13
C GLU A 76 -5.48 7.94 -22.54
N VAL A 77 -5.16 6.94 -23.37
CA VAL A 77 -4.84 5.59 -22.88
C VAL A 77 -3.58 5.63 -22.01
N PRO A 78 -3.67 5.39 -20.70
CA PRO A 78 -2.52 5.47 -19.82
C PRO A 78 -1.57 4.29 -20.02
N THR A 79 -0.27 4.57 -19.86
CA THR A 79 0.77 3.54 -19.75
C THR A 79 1.36 3.62 -18.35
N ILE A 80 1.18 2.55 -17.58
CA ILE A 80 1.52 2.53 -16.16
C ILE A 80 2.49 1.39 -15.88
N LYS A 81 3.64 1.74 -15.30
CA LYS A 81 4.60 0.77 -14.78
C LYS A 81 4.78 0.97 -13.29
N VAL A 82 4.49 -0.07 -12.51
CA VAL A 82 4.65 -0.07 -11.06
C VAL A 82 5.58 -1.18 -10.62
N THR A 83 6.52 -0.83 -9.74
CA THR A 83 7.34 -1.78 -9.01
C THR A 83 7.27 -1.41 -7.53
N ALA A 84 6.73 -2.28 -6.71
CA ALA A 84 6.55 -2.08 -5.27
C ALA A 84 7.36 -3.08 -4.44
N GLY A 85 7.74 -2.70 -3.23
CA GLY A 85 8.57 -3.53 -2.36
C GLY A 85 10.05 -3.48 -2.71
N THR A 86 10.53 -2.45 -3.40
CA THR A 86 11.96 -2.30 -3.74
C THR A 86 12.79 -1.71 -2.61
N GLY A 87 12.15 -1.34 -1.51
CA GLY A 87 12.80 -0.86 -0.30
C GLY A 87 13.42 -1.99 0.51
N THR A 88 14.28 -1.65 1.46
CA THR A 88 14.62 -2.58 2.53
C THR A 88 13.37 -2.81 3.36
N PRO A 89 12.92 -4.06 3.57
CA PRO A 89 11.83 -4.32 4.50
C PRO A 89 12.16 -3.64 5.83
N ASN A 90 11.23 -2.88 6.38
CA ASN A 90 11.42 -2.31 7.71
C ASN A 90 11.43 -3.48 8.69
N THR A 91 12.59 -4.11 8.85
CA THR A 91 12.82 -5.17 9.82
C THR A 91 12.90 -4.57 11.22
N SER A 92 11.85 -3.89 11.63
CA SER A 92 11.53 -3.73 13.05
C SER A 92 10.87 -5.01 13.58
N ALA A 93 11.26 -6.17 13.00
CA ALA A 93 11.09 -7.45 13.66
C ALA A 93 11.99 -7.41 14.88
N GLY A 94 11.39 -7.35 16.03
CA GLY A 94 12.09 -7.37 17.30
C GLY A 94 13.18 -8.43 17.27
N SER A 95 14.42 -7.98 17.47
CA SER A 95 15.57 -8.83 17.71
C SER A 95 15.25 -9.72 18.91
N GLY A 96 14.66 -10.87 18.65
CA GLY A 96 14.63 -11.98 19.58
C GLY A 96 16.06 -12.44 19.73
N GLY A 97 16.78 -11.84 20.70
CA GLY A 97 18.12 -12.27 21.06
C GLY A 97 18.10 -13.77 21.35
N MET A 98 18.82 -14.55 20.56
CA MET A 98 19.21 -15.88 20.95
C MET A 98 20.02 -15.74 22.24
N GLY A 99 19.33 -15.98 23.38
CA GLY A 99 19.93 -16.06 24.70
C GLY A 99 20.93 -17.18 24.71
N GLY A 100 22.18 -16.82 25.03
CA GLY A 100 23.26 -17.74 25.23
C GLY A 100 22.92 -18.80 26.27
N MET A 101 23.49 -19.99 26.07
CA MET A 101 23.60 -21.04 27.07
C MET A 101 24.27 -20.48 28.32
N GLY A 102 23.58 -20.45 29.43
CA GLY A 102 24.13 -20.16 30.76
C GLY A 102 23.63 -21.22 31.74
N GLY A 103 24.55 -21.81 32.44
CA GLY A 103 24.52 -22.98 33.25
C GLY A 103 23.55 -23.03 34.45
N PRO A 104 23.64 -24.08 35.30
CA PRO A 104 22.62 -24.50 36.24
C PRO A 104 22.65 -23.71 37.55
N GLY A 105 21.56 -23.07 37.90
CA GLY A 105 21.44 -22.41 39.18
C GLY A 105 20.01 -21.90 39.37
N GLY A 106 19.26 -22.53 40.24
CA GLY A 106 17.82 -22.35 40.46
C GLY A 106 17.37 -20.97 40.93
N ASN A 107 16.18 -20.61 40.62
CA ASN A 107 15.22 -20.10 41.54
C ASN A 107 13.80 -20.16 40.95
N TRP A 108 12.88 -20.72 41.70
CA TRP A 108 11.47 -20.85 41.39
C TRP A 108 10.78 -19.52 41.71
N GLY A 109 10.34 -18.83 40.68
CA GLY A 109 9.49 -17.64 40.85
C GLY A 109 8.36 -17.70 39.83
N TRP A 110 7.20 -18.22 40.25
CA TRP A 110 5.95 -18.05 39.53
C TRP A 110 5.53 -16.58 39.63
N ASN A 111 5.58 -15.86 38.54
CA ASN A 111 4.76 -14.67 38.40
C ASN A 111 4.09 -14.73 37.01
N GLY A 112 2.90 -15.28 37.03
CA GLY A 112 2.03 -15.28 35.89
C GLY A 112 1.50 -13.85 35.64
N ASN A 113 2.04 -13.16 34.68
CA ASN A 113 1.38 -12.02 34.06
C ASN A 113 1.19 -12.33 32.60
N ASN A 114 0.09 -13.05 32.33
CA ASN A 114 -0.38 -13.29 30.99
C ASN A 114 -0.99 -11.99 30.44
N ASN A 115 -0.14 -10.99 30.14
CA ASN A 115 -0.54 -9.95 29.24
C ASN A 115 -0.41 -10.52 27.80
N ASN A 116 -1.43 -11.26 27.41
CA ASN A 116 -1.69 -11.55 26.01
C ASN A 116 -2.16 -10.24 25.36
N THR A 117 -1.23 -9.31 25.20
CA THR A 117 -1.42 -8.19 24.28
C THR A 117 -1.36 -8.83 22.90
N SER A 118 -2.51 -9.18 22.37
CA SER A 118 -2.66 -9.35 20.94
C SER A 118 -2.28 -8.00 20.31
N THR A 119 -1.01 -7.81 20.07
CA THR A 119 -0.55 -6.82 19.13
C THR A 119 -1.17 -7.27 17.81
N SER A 120 -2.27 -6.64 17.41
CA SER A 120 -2.66 -6.67 16.03
C SER A 120 -1.45 -6.07 15.32
N THR A 121 -0.63 -6.92 14.76
CA THR A 121 0.33 -6.52 13.75
C THR A 121 -0.51 -5.96 12.61
N THR A 122 -0.74 -4.64 12.65
CA THR A 122 -1.10 -3.92 11.46
C THR A 122 0.05 -4.22 10.50
N ASP A 123 -0.28 -4.94 9.47
CA ASP A 123 0.64 -5.30 8.39
C ASP A 123 0.99 -4.02 7.64
N ASP A 124 1.84 -3.19 8.28
CA ASP A 124 2.20 -1.86 7.78
C ASP A 124 3.17 -1.90 6.59
N SER A 125 3.75 -3.06 6.32
CA SER A 125 4.57 -3.27 5.12
C SER A 125 3.76 -4.03 4.08
N SER A 126 2.88 -3.33 3.40
CA SER A 126 1.93 -3.99 2.51
C SER A 126 2.51 -4.38 1.16
N LEU A 127 3.57 -3.69 0.69
CA LEU A 127 4.36 -4.00 -0.51
C LEU A 127 3.52 -4.37 -1.74
N LYS A 128 2.37 -3.73 -1.90
CA LYS A 128 1.41 -4.00 -2.98
C LYS A 128 1.61 -3.04 -4.15
N GLY A 129 1.40 -3.52 -5.36
CA GLY A 129 1.54 -2.72 -6.56
C GLY A 129 0.52 -1.58 -6.59
N ILE A 130 -0.75 -1.92 -6.69
CA ILE A 130 -1.89 -0.99 -6.71
C ILE A 130 -2.87 -1.42 -5.63
N LYS A 131 -3.15 -0.53 -4.68
CA LYS A 131 -3.93 -0.84 -3.47
C LYS A 131 -5.05 0.15 -3.22
N SER A 132 -6.17 -0.36 -2.72
CA SER A 132 -7.24 0.46 -2.16
C SER A 132 -7.92 -0.27 -1.00
N ALA A 133 -8.44 0.48 -0.03
CA ALA A 133 -9.29 -0.13 0.99
C ALA A 133 -10.68 -0.50 0.44
N ILE A 134 -11.18 0.19 -0.61
CA ILE A 134 -12.55 -0.02 -1.08
C ILE A 134 -12.61 -0.49 -2.53
N LEU A 135 -11.98 0.23 -3.48
CA LEU A 135 -12.12 -0.10 -4.90
C LEU A 135 -10.82 0.11 -5.67
N VAL A 136 -10.38 -0.92 -6.38
CA VAL A 136 -9.49 -0.78 -7.53
C VAL A 136 -10.31 -1.00 -8.79
N TYR A 137 -10.38 0.00 -9.67
CA TYR A 137 -11.11 -0.04 -10.92
C TYR A 137 -10.19 0.27 -12.09
N VAL A 138 -10.11 -0.67 -13.01
CA VAL A 138 -9.33 -0.54 -14.24
C VAL A 138 -10.28 -0.69 -15.42
N GLU A 139 -10.45 0.39 -16.19
CA GLU A 139 -11.27 0.46 -17.38
C GLU A 139 -10.44 0.30 -18.65
N ALA A 140 -9.25 0.90 -18.66
CA ALA A 140 -8.36 0.88 -19.81
C ALA A 140 -6.89 1.03 -19.36
N GLY A 141 -5.97 0.98 -20.32
CA GLY A 141 -4.55 1.24 -20.09
C GLY A 141 -3.65 0.05 -20.38
N ASN A 142 -2.35 0.33 -20.46
CA ASN A 142 -1.30 -0.67 -20.52
C ASN A 142 -0.59 -0.68 -19.18
N LEU A 143 -0.80 -1.71 -18.37
CA LEU A 143 -0.32 -1.83 -17.01
C LEU A 143 0.71 -2.95 -16.89
N ASP A 144 1.92 -2.61 -16.43
CA ASP A 144 2.99 -3.53 -16.03
C ASP A 144 3.19 -3.35 -14.53
N VAL A 145 2.69 -4.30 -13.72
CA VAL A 145 2.66 -4.18 -12.26
C VAL A 145 3.38 -5.35 -11.61
N SER A 146 4.47 -5.05 -10.94
CA SER A 146 5.29 -6.00 -10.18
C SER A 146 5.36 -5.57 -8.72
N SER A 147 5.20 -6.51 -7.81
CA SER A 147 5.26 -6.26 -6.37
C SER A 147 5.73 -7.49 -5.62
N GLU A 148 6.23 -7.30 -4.40
CA GLU A 148 6.61 -8.43 -3.55
C GLU A 148 5.39 -9.17 -2.99
N HIS A 149 4.25 -8.47 -2.85
CA HIS A 149 2.99 -9.06 -2.47
C HIS A 149 1.98 -9.02 -3.63
N ASP A 150 0.76 -8.54 -3.41
CA ASP A 150 -0.26 -8.51 -4.45
C ASP A 150 -0.01 -7.38 -5.47
N SER A 151 -0.03 -7.69 -6.76
CA SER A 151 0.01 -6.64 -7.79
C SER A 151 -1.20 -5.71 -7.73
N PHE A 152 -2.37 -6.27 -7.44
CA PHE A 152 -3.62 -5.52 -7.21
C PHE A 152 -4.31 -6.01 -5.95
N HIS A 153 -4.63 -5.08 -5.06
CA HIS A 153 -5.28 -5.40 -3.79
C HIS A 153 -6.42 -4.44 -3.46
N SER A 154 -7.51 -4.98 -2.96
CA SER A 154 -8.55 -4.19 -2.31
C SER A 154 -9.23 -5.02 -1.22
N ASN A 155 -9.53 -4.38 -0.08
CA ASN A 155 -10.27 -5.04 0.98
C ASN A 155 -11.75 -5.29 0.61
N LYS A 156 -12.28 -4.64 -0.45
CA LYS A 156 -13.66 -4.84 -0.89
C LYS A 156 -13.79 -5.28 -2.33
N LYS A 157 -13.24 -4.53 -3.31
CA LYS A 157 -13.47 -4.85 -4.72
C LYS A 157 -12.28 -4.48 -5.59
N VAL A 158 -11.84 -5.44 -6.41
CA VAL A 158 -11.01 -5.19 -7.59
C VAL A 158 -11.88 -5.47 -8.82
N HIS A 159 -11.93 -4.53 -9.75
CA HIS A 159 -12.73 -4.64 -10.96
C HIS A 159 -11.90 -4.26 -12.19
N PHE A 160 -11.71 -5.22 -13.06
CA PHE A 160 -11.13 -5.01 -14.40
C PHE A 160 -12.26 -5.01 -15.42
N ASN A 161 -12.47 -3.87 -16.09
CA ASN A 161 -13.44 -3.70 -17.17
C ASN A 161 -12.75 -3.65 -18.54
N GLY A 162 -11.43 -3.51 -18.55
CA GLY A 162 -10.59 -3.46 -19.74
C GLY A 162 -9.13 -3.30 -19.38
N GLY A 163 -8.32 -2.95 -20.38
CA GLY A 163 -6.89 -2.78 -20.26
C GLY A 163 -6.06 -4.02 -20.61
N ASN A 164 -4.78 -3.79 -20.85
CA ASN A 164 -3.77 -4.82 -21.03
C ASN A 164 -2.90 -4.86 -19.78
N ILE A 165 -2.94 -5.96 -19.04
CA ILE A 165 -2.35 -6.08 -17.70
C ILE A 165 -1.34 -7.24 -17.73
N THR A 166 -0.12 -6.92 -17.31
CA THR A 166 1.00 -7.86 -17.20
C THR A 166 1.68 -7.76 -15.85
#